data_16b98a3feac3bad1e00e464a95c8ef68
#
_entry.id   16b98a3feac3bad1e00e464a95c8ef68
#
_cell.length_a   1.000
_cell.length_b   1.000
_cell.length_c   1.000
_cell.angle_alpha   90.00
_cell.angle_beta   90.00
_cell.angle_gamma   90.00
#
_symmetry.space_group_name_H-M   'P 1'
#
loop_
_entity.id
_entity.type
_entity.pdbx_description
1 polymer ?
#
loop_
_entity_poly.entity_id
_entity_poly.type
_entity_poly.pdbx_seq_one_letter_code
_entity_poly.pdbx_strand_id
1 'polypeptide(L)'
;MTDTKITNRRDFLVKSVTALSIIYVVPDIFPMADASIKKPFDKKVNASTKWGMNVEVDKCVDGCTACVEACIDENGLYGLDRPETDSQWIRKLVIKDIASDKVTTLPMMCQHCENPPCCDVCPTGASFRREDGIVMVNQHTCIGCRYCMMACPFKARSFVHENLTQQLTSAPRGKGCVESCNLCVNRIDHGSETTACEEACMKEGHTAISFGDLTDPNSRV
;
A
#
# COMPACT_ATOMS: atom_id res chain seq x y z
N MET A 1 51.74 23.57 4.82
CA MET A 1 52.17 22.39 4.05
C MET A 1 51.76 21.17 4.83
N THR A 2 50.60 20.63 4.49
CA THR A 2 50.00 19.45 5.15
C THR A 2 50.31 18.23 4.27
N ASP A 3 51.21 17.39 4.80
CA ASP A 3 51.61 16.13 4.18
C ASP A 3 50.41 15.16 4.13
N THR A 4 49.84 14.96 2.98
CA THR A 4 48.82 13.92 2.71
C THR A 4 49.60 12.61 2.52
N LYS A 5 49.74 11.85 3.60
CA LYS A 5 50.25 10.47 3.58
C LYS A 5 49.31 9.61 2.74
N ILE A 6 49.75 9.24 1.53
CA ILE A 6 49.08 8.26 0.69
C ILE A 6 49.15 6.91 1.41
N THR A 7 48.04 6.46 1.98
CA THR A 7 47.95 5.13 2.61
C THR A 7 47.96 4.05 1.54
N ASN A 8 48.94 3.15 1.60
CA ASN A 8 49.08 2.02 0.71
C ASN A 8 47.96 1.00 0.98
N ARG A 9 47.50 0.25 -0.05
CA ARG A 9 46.45 -0.78 0.07
C ARG A 9 46.70 -1.76 1.21
N ARG A 10 47.95 -2.08 1.48
CA ARG A 10 48.39 -2.98 2.55
C ARG A 10 48.11 -2.39 3.93
N ASP A 11 48.36 -1.09 4.12
CA ASP A 11 48.10 -0.40 5.40
C ASP A 11 46.60 -0.27 5.69
N PHE A 12 45.79 -0.15 4.63
CA PHE A 12 44.33 -0.13 4.76
C PHE A 12 43.80 -1.49 5.22
N LEU A 13 44.29 -2.59 4.63
CA LEU A 13 43.86 -3.94 4.99
C LEU A 13 44.30 -4.33 6.43
N VAL A 14 45.51 -3.97 6.86
CA VAL A 14 45.96 -4.23 8.23
C VAL A 14 45.15 -3.45 9.25
N LYS A 15 44.83 -2.18 8.98
CA LYS A 15 43.96 -1.38 9.85
C LYS A 15 42.52 -1.89 9.89
N SER A 16 42.00 -2.45 8.80
CA SER A 16 40.66 -3.04 8.76
C SER A 16 40.60 -4.34 9.56
N VAL A 17 41.65 -5.17 9.54
CA VAL A 17 41.69 -6.41 10.32
C VAL A 17 41.79 -6.12 11.82
N THR A 18 42.57 -5.11 12.22
CA THR A 18 42.65 -4.70 13.63
C THR A 18 41.36 -4.09 14.15
N ALA A 19 40.60 -3.37 13.31
CA ALA A 19 39.25 -2.87 13.68
C ALA A 19 38.26 -4.03 13.87
N LEU A 20 38.32 -5.07 13.04
CA LEU A 20 37.47 -6.26 13.16
C LEU A 20 37.77 -7.08 14.42
N SER A 21 39.06 -7.17 14.83
CA SER A 21 39.44 -7.89 16.06
C SER A 21 38.98 -7.19 17.34
N ILE A 22 38.85 -5.84 17.33
CA ILE A 22 38.32 -5.08 18.48
C ILE A 22 36.81 -5.35 18.63
N ILE A 23 36.08 -5.54 17.55
CA ILE A 23 34.63 -5.87 17.59
C ILE A 23 34.41 -7.29 18.19
N TYR A 24 35.36 -8.18 18.06
CA TYR A 24 35.22 -9.54 18.60
C TYR A 24 35.58 -9.69 20.10
N VAL A 25 36.26 -8.69 20.69
CA VAL A 25 36.76 -8.77 22.06
C VAL A 25 35.85 -8.03 23.08
N VAL A 26 34.85 -7.28 22.61
CA VAL A 26 33.93 -6.55 23.52
C VAL A 26 32.49 -6.79 23.11
N PRO A 27 31.91 -7.97 23.39
CA PRO A 27 30.54 -8.32 23.02
C PRO A 27 29.48 -7.47 23.76
N ASP A 28 29.84 -6.79 24.86
CA ASP A 28 28.87 -6.11 25.72
C ASP A 28 28.71 -4.59 25.42
N ILE A 29 29.46 -4.02 24.49
CA ILE A 29 29.39 -2.57 24.20
C ILE A 29 28.42 -2.24 23.07
N PHE A 30 28.13 -3.18 22.17
CA PHE A 30 27.07 -3.02 21.20
C PHE A 30 25.99 -4.04 21.51
N PRO A 31 24.82 -3.63 22.03
CA PRO A 31 23.67 -4.52 21.99
C PRO A 31 23.46 -4.88 20.51
N MET A 32 23.87 -6.09 20.13
CA MET A 32 23.46 -6.68 18.85
C MET A 32 21.96 -6.55 18.86
N ALA A 33 21.42 -5.71 17.99
CA ALA A 33 19.98 -5.60 17.81
C ALA A 33 19.49 -7.04 17.64
N ASP A 34 18.64 -7.47 18.57
CA ASP A 34 18.14 -8.84 18.57
C ASP A 34 17.43 -9.10 17.24
N ALA A 35 18.11 -9.80 16.34
CA ALA A 35 17.58 -10.17 15.04
C ALA A 35 16.39 -11.13 15.15
N SER A 36 16.02 -11.50 16.39
CA SER A 36 14.87 -12.32 16.69
C SER A 36 13.56 -11.54 16.80
N ILE A 37 13.57 -10.19 16.64
CA ILE A 37 12.33 -9.45 16.42
C ILE A 37 11.81 -9.90 15.05
N LYS A 38 10.98 -10.94 15.08
CA LYS A 38 10.23 -11.39 13.90
C LYS A 38 9.48 -10.17 13.37
N LYS A 39 9.89 -9.72 12.17
CA LYS A 39 9.17 -8.64 11.49
C LYS A 39 7.71 -9.07 11.42
N PRO A 40 6.75 -8.16 11.66
CA PRO A 40 5.33 -8.48 11.58
C PRO A 40 4.91 -9.15 10.27
N PHE A 41 5.70 -8.94 9.20
CA PHE A 41 5.53 -9.52 7.86
C PHE A 41 5.94 -11.00 7.73
N ASP A 42 6.47 -11.62 8.77
CA ASP A 42 6.80 -13.06 8.75
C ASP A 42 5.58 -13.94 9.03
N LYS A 43 4.42 -13.36 9.33
CA LYS A 43 3.15 -14.10 9.39
C LYS A 43 2.78 -14.54 7.97
N LYS A 44 2.71 -15.85 7.79
CA LYS A 44 2.23 -16.45 6.55
C LYS A 44 0.79 -16.00 6.31
N VAL A 45 0.52 -15.53 5.09
CA VAL A 45 -0.85 -15.17 4.68
C VAL A 45 -1.76 -16.39 4.85
N ASN A 46 -2.95 -16.18 5.42
CA ASN A 46 -3.91 -17.26 5.59
C ASN A 46 -4.74 -17.44 4.32
N ALA A 47 -4.50 -18.52 3.60
CA ALA A 47 -5.20 -18.84 2.35
C ALA A 47 -6.68 -19.20 2.56
N SER A 48 -7.11 -19.51 3.79
CA SER A 48 -8.53 -19.79 4.10
C SER A 48 -9.37 -18.52 4.23
N THR A 49 -8.75 -17.37 4.49
CA THR A 49 -9.41 -16.07 4.56
C THR A 49 -9.49 -15.44 3.17
N LYS A 50 -10.60 -14.81 2.84
CA LYS A 50 -10.78 -14.03 1.60
C LYS A 50 -11.29 -12.65 1.97
N TRP A 51 -10.39 -11.69 1.98
CA TRP A 51 -10.75 -10.31 2.30
C TRP A 51 -11.58 -9.66 1.20
N GLY A 52 -12.62 -8.97 1.60
CA GLY A 52 -13.48 -8.23 0.71
C GLY A 52 -14.06 -6.98 1.34
N MET A 53 -14.68 -6.17 0.49
CA MET A 53 -15.32 -4.93 0.90
C MET A 53 -16.66 -4.80 0.18
N ASN A 54 -17.70 -4.48 0.93
CA ASN A 54 -19.01 -4.14 0.41
C ASN A 54 -19.23 -2.63 0.50
N VAL A 55 -19.90 -2.05 -0.49
CA VAL A 55 -20.29 -0.65 -0.52
C VAL A 55 -21.79 -0.56 -0.73
N GLU A 56 -22.51 -0.14 0.31
CA GLU A 56 -23.94 0.15 0.24
C GLU A 56 -24.14 1.58 -0.31
N VAL A 57 -24.36 1.67 -1.59
CA VAL A 57 -24.40 2.93 -2.33
C VAL A 57 -25.48 3.89 -1.81
N ASP A 58 -26.61 3.36 -1.40
CA ASP A 58 -27.73 4.18 -0.89
C ASP A 58 -27.44 4.84 0.46
N LYS A 59 -26.44 4.33 1.20
CA LYS A 59 -25.94 4.93 2.46
C LYS A 59 -24.80 5.92 2.23
N CYS A 60 -24.27 6.00 1.00
CA CYS A 60 -23.16 6.88 0.68
C CYS A 60 -23.68 8.31 0.47
N VAL A 61 -23.32 9.21 1.37
CA VAL A 61 -23.78 10.60 1.35
C VAL A 61 -23.01 11.41 0.31
N ASP A 62 -23.74 12.22 -0.43
CA ASP A 62 -23.16 13.13 -1.41
C ASP A 62 -22.30 14.19 -0.70
N GLY A 63 -21.17 14.55 -1.34
CA GLY A 63 -20.21 15.51 -0.78
C GLY A 63 -19.33 14.99 0.37
N CYS A 64 -19.61 13.83 0.96
CA CYS A 64 -18.76 13.25 2.00
C CYS A 64 -17.44 12.71 1.38
N THR A 65 -16.28 13.10 1.92
CA THR A 65 -14.93 12.71 1.48
C THR A 65 -14.16 11.90 2.51
N ALA A 66 -14.75 11.62 3.68
CA ALA A 66 -14.08 11.01 4.82
C ALA A 66 -13.29 9.72 4.48
N CYS A 67 -13.84 8.84 3.64
CA CYS A 67 -13.14 7.62 3.21
C CYS A 67 -11.93 7.91 2.32
N VAL A 68 -11.97 8.97 1.53
CA VAL A 68 -10.85 9.40 0.67
C VAL A 68 -9.73 9.99 1.53
N GLU A 69 -10.08 10.90 2.44
CA GLU A 69 -9.14 11.56 3.36
C GLU A 69 -8.45 10.53 4.26
N ALA A 70 -9.20 9.61 4.85
CA ALA A 70 -8.64 8.53 5.66
C ALA A 70 -7.69 7.61 4.86
N CYS A 71 -7.98 7.37 3.57
CA CYS A 71 -7.09 6.61 2.70
C CYS A 71 -5.81 7.39 2.38
N ILE A 72 -5.90 8.71 2.20
CA ILE A 72 -4.75 9.60 2.00
C ILE A 72 -3.84 9.56 3.21
N ASP A 73 -4.39 9.74 4.40
CA ASP A 73 -3.63 9.78 5.65
C ASP A 73 -2.99 8.44 5.97
N GLU A 74 -3.74 7.34 5.85
CA GLU A 74 -3.25 5.98 6.14
C GLU A 74 -2.10 5.55 5.22
N ASN A 75 -2.15 5.94 3.95
CA ASN A 75 -1.22 5.47 2.92
C ASN A 75 -0.25 6.56 2.43
N GLY A 76 -0.29 7.75 3.01
CA GLY A 76 0.59 8.87 2.62
C GLY A 76 0.38 9.32 1.17
N LEU A 77 -0.90 9.37 0.72
CA LEU A 77 -1.24 9.72 -0.66
C LEU A 77 -1.28 11.24 -0.88
N TYR A 78 -0.48 11.99 -0.14
CA TYR A 78 -0.44 13.45 -0.27
C TYR A 78 -0.05 13.85 -1.70
N GLY A 79 -0.92 14.60 -2.35
CA GLY A 79 -0.77 15.06 -3.71
C GLY A 79 -0.18 16.46 -3.80
N LEU A 80 -0.18 16.99 -5.03
CA LEU A 80 0.29 18.33 -5.38
C LEU A 80 -0.87 19.18 -5.96
N ASP A 81 -2.10 18.92 -5.53
CA ASP A 81 -3.33 19.54 -6.01
C ASP A 81 -3.57 19.37 -7.52
N ARG A 82 -3.20 18.19 -8.04
CA ARG A 82 -3.37 17.82 -9.44
C ARG A 82 -4.29 16.59 -9.57
N PRO A 83 -5.60 16.77 -9.52
CA PRO A 83 -6.58 15.67 -9.43
C PRO A 83 -6.49 14.65 -10.57
N GLU A 84 -5.96 15.05 -11.73
CA GLU A 84 -5.81 14.15 -12.88
C GLU A 84 -4.57 13.24 -12.79
N THR A 85 -3.53 13.66 -12.07
CA THR A 85 -2.23 12.98 -12.03
C THR A 85 -1.80 12.51 -10.65
N ASP A 86 -2.36 13.09 -9.59
CA ASP A 86 -2.10 12.67 -8.22
C ASP A 86 -2.70 11.31 -7.94
N SER A 87 -2.06 10.56 -7.06
CA SER A 87 -2.48 9.20 -6.73
C SER A 87 -3.80 9.19 -5.98
N GLN A 88 -4.77 8.49 -6.52
CA GLN A 88 -6.09 8.32 -5.93
C GLN A 88 -6.41 6.83 -5.82
N TRP A 89 -6.32 6.29 -4.61
CA TRP A 89 -6.70 4.89 -4.38
C TRP A 89 -8.20 4.70 -4.20
N ILE A 90 -8.87 5.74 -3.70
CA ILE A 90 -10.33 5.85 -3.65
C ILE A 90 -10.72 7.14 -4.38
N ARG A 91 -11.72 7.05 -5.25
CA ARG A 91 -12.31 8.18 -5.95
C ARG A 91 -13.81 8.21 -5.70
N LYS A 92 -14.35 9.36 -5.34
CA LYS A 92 -15.80 9.54 -5.28
C LYS A 92 -16.31 9.79 -6.69
N LEU A 93 -17.15 8.89 -7.17
CA LEU A 93 -17.83 9.04 -8.45
C LEU A 93 -19.25 9.53 -8.21
N VAL A 94 -19.66 10.50 -9.00
CA VAL A 94 -21.05 10.98 -9.07
C VAL A 94 -21.63 10.49 -10.40
N ILE A 95 -22.58 9.58 -10.34
CA ILE A 95 -23.21 8.97 -11.51
C ILE A 95 -24.62 9.53 -11.61
N LYS A 96 -24.94 10.12 -12.76
CA LYS A 96 -26.29 10.57 -13.08
C LYS A 96 -26.93 9.58 -14.05
N ASP A 97 -28.05 9.01 -13.66
CA ASP A 97 -28.89 8.25 -14.57
C ASP A 97 -29.65 9.21 -15.49
N ILE A 98 -29.43 9.08 -16.79
CA ILE A 98 -30.04 9.98 -17.81
C ILE A 98 -31.55 9.78 -17.90
N ALA A 99 -32.06 8.59 -17.61
CA ALA A 99 -33.46 8.26 -17.74
C ALA A 99 -34.31 8.74 -16.55
N SER A 100 -33.75 8.64 -15.33
CA SER A 100 -34.49 8.96 -14.09
C SER A 100 -34.03 10.27 -13.43
N ASP A 101 -32.99 10.93 -13.98
CA ASP A 101 -32.30 12.07 -13.35
C ASP A 101 -31.73 11.76 -11.94
N LYS A 102 -31.78 10.49 -11.51
CA LYS A 102 -31.23 10.07 -10.21
C LYS A 102 -29.73 10.25 -10.19
N VAL A 103 -29.24 10.96 -9.19
CA VAL A 103 -27.80 11.09 -8.91
C VAL A 103 -27.44 10.13 -7.81
N THR A 104 -26.36 9.39 -8.03
CA THR A 104 -25.82 8.40 -7.09
C THR A 104 -24.34 8.63 -6.90
N THR A 105 -23.91 8.73 -5.66
CA THR A 105 -22.49 8.91 -5.30
C THR A 105 -21.94 7.63 -4.71
N LEU A 106 -20.77 7.21 -5.15
CA LEU A 106 -20.10 6.01 -4.60
C LEU A 106 -18.57 6.16 -4.59
N PRO A 107 -17.89 5.57 -3.60
CA PRO A 107 -16.45 5.41 -3.63
C PRO A 107 -16.07 4.29 -4.62
N MET A 108 -15.18 4.59 -5.54
CA MET A 108 -14.61 3.62 -6.48
C MET A 108 -13.14 3.38 -6.15
N MET A 109 -12.80 2.11 -5.95
CA MET A 109 -11.43 1.67 -5.62
C MET A 109 -11.10 0.38 -6.35
N CYS A 110 -9.93 -0.21 -6.07
CA CYS A 110 -9.59 -1.54 -6.59
C CYS A 110 -10.62 -2.57 -6.12
N GLN A 111 -11.11 -3.41 -7.05
CA GLN A 111 -12.12 -4.43 -6.76
C GLN A 111 -11.52 -5.77 -6.32
N HIS A 112 -10.20 -5.84 -6.16
CA HIS A 112 -9.47 -7.07 -5.78
C HIS A 112 -9.96 -8.32 -6.50
N CYS A 113 -10.11 -8.20 -7.83
CA CYS A 113 -10.69 -9.23 -8.72
C CYS A 113 -10.15 -10.61 -8.44
N GLU A 114 -10.97 -11.63 -8.55
CA GLU A 114 -10.55 -13.02 -8.43
C GLU A 114 -9.58 -13.41 -9.55
N ASN A 115 -9.86 -12.98 -10.78
CA ASN A 115 -9.00 -13.12 -11.95
C ASN A 115 -8.56 -11.72 -12.41
N PRO A 116 -7.51 -11.15 -11.80
CA PRO A 116 -7.17 -9.75 -12.01
C PRO A 116 -6.39 -9.54 -13.32
N PRO A 117 -6.98 -8.94 -14.36
CA PRO A 117 -6.31 -8.74 -15.65
C PRO A 117 -5.06 -7.86 -15.53
N CYS A 118 -5.01 -7.04 -14.50
CA CYS A 118 -3.84 -6.22 -14.21
C CYS A 118 -2.63 -7.03 -13.71
N CYS A 119 -2.81 -8.23 -13.20
CA CYS A 119 -1.73 -9.16 -12.86
C CYS A 119 -1.27 -9.92 -14.12
N ASP A 120 -2.21 -10.36 -14.97
CA ASP A 120 -1.92 -11.13 -16.17
C ASP A 120 -1.04 -10.35 -17.16
N VAL A 121 -1.27 -9.05 -17.30
CA VAL A 121 -0.50 -8.21 -18.23
C VAL A 121 0.81 -7.68 -17.66
N CYS A 122 1.16 -8.01 -16.42
CA CYS A 122 2.36 -7.48 -15.78
C CYS A 122 3.61 -8.24 -16.20
N PRO A 123 4.54 -7.66 -17.01
CA PRO A 123 5.69 -8.38 -17.54
C PRO A 123 6.72 -8.77 -16.49
N THR A 124 6.71 -8.09 -15.33
CA THR A 124 7.66 -8.35 -14.23
C THR A 124 7.04 -9.13 -13.08
N GLY A 125 5.74 -9.44 -13.14
CA GLY A 125 5.02 -10.03 -12.01
C GLY A 125 4.89 -9.09 -10.80
N ALA A 126 5.20 -7.79 -10.95
CA ALA A 126 5.07 -6.80 -9.88
C ALA A 126 3.62 -6.66 -9.40
N SER A 127 2.66 -6.79 -10.31
CA SER A 127 1.24 -6.85 -9.97
C SER A 127 0.87 -8.30 -9.69
N PHE A 128 0.40 -8.60 -8.51
CA PHE A 128 0.11 -9.96 -8.07
C PHE A 128 -1.11 -10.00 -7.15
N ARG A 129 -1.69 -11.17 -6.99
CA ARG A 129 -2.76 -11.44 -6.04
C ARG A 129 -2.22 -12.34 -4.93
N ARG A 130 -2.43 -11.93 -3.68
CA ARG A 130 -2.11 -12.73 -2.48
C ARG A 130 -3.09 -13.90 -2.35
N GLU A 131 -2.70 -14.89 -1.56
CA GLU A 131 -3.54 -16.08 -1.29
C GLU A 131 -4.86 -15.72 -0.61
N ASP A 132 -4.89 -14.65 0.19
CA ASP A 132 -6.08 -14.10 0.87
C ASP A 132 -6.96 -13.20 -0.03
N GLY A 133 -6.66 -13.11 -1.30
CA GLY A 133 -7.45 -12.38 -2.29
C GLY A 133 -7.01 -10.94 -2.54
N ILE A 134 -6.11 -10.37 -1.74
CA ILE A 134 -5.67 -8.99 -1.91
C ILE A 134 -4.79 -8.84 -3.16
N VAL A 135 -5.17 -7.93 -4.06
CA VAL A 135 -4.38 -7.58 -5.24
C VAL A 135 -3.44 -6.42 -4.91
N MET A 136 -2.17 -6.62 -5.15
CA MET A 136 -1.11 -5.68 -4.77
C MET A 136 -0.15 -5.38 -5.92
N VAL A 137 0.72 -4.39 -5.70
CA VAL A 137 1.85 -4.07 -6.57
C VAL A 137 3.12 -4.07 -5.74
N ASN A 138 4.08 -4.91 -6.11
CA ASN A 138 5.43 -4.82 -5.56
C ASN A 138 6.19 -3.68 -6.26
N GLN A 139 6.41 -2.61 -5.53
CA GLN A 139 7.04 -1.41 -6.07
C GLN A 139 8.53 -1.60 -6.40
N HIS A 140 9.22 -2.57 -5.78
CA HIS A 140 10.62 -2.85 -6.07
C HIS A 140 10.83 -3.56 -7.42
N THR A 141 9.82 -4.27 -7.90
CA THR A 141 9.86 -4.98 -9.19
C THR A 141 9.06 -4.27 -10.29
N CYS A 142 8.29 -3.23 -9.93
CA CYS A 142 7.50 -2.46 -10.87
C CYS A 142 8.41 -1.58 -11.75
N ILE A 143 8.32 -1.75 -13.07
CA ILE A 143 9.06 -0.95 -14.06
C ILE A 143 8.26 0.23 -14.62
N GLY A 144 7.03 0.46 -14.15
CA GLY A 144 6.20 1.59 -14.55
C GLY A 144 5.66 1.56 -15.98
N CYS A 145 5.58 0.39 -16.62
CA CYS A 145 5.08 0.25 -18.00
C CYS A 145 3.59 0.59 -18.17
N ARG A 146 2.82 0.66 -17.08
CA ARG A 146 1.39 1.05 -16.99
C ARG A 146 0.40 0.11 -17.69
N TYR A 147 0.81 -1.05 -18.21
CA TYR A 147 -0.11 -2.00 -18.83
C TYR A 147 -1.25 -2.40 -17.89
N CYS A 148 -0.96 -2.57 -16.61
CA CYS A 148 -1.96 -2.88 -15.58
C CYS A 148 -2.99 -1.75 -15.37
N MET A 149 -2.64 -0.48 -15.66
CA MET A 149 -3.61 0.65 -15.64
C MET A 149 -4.55 0.56 -16.84
N MET A 150 -4.04 0.19 -18.02
CA MET A 150 -4.86 0.02 -19.24
C MET A 150 -5.77 -1.19 -19.14
N ALA A 151 -5.27 -2.30 -18.58
CA ALA A 151 -6.03 -3.53 -18.41
C ALA A 151 -7.13 -3.45 -17.34
N CYS A 152 -7.03 -2.51 -16.41
CA CYS A 152 -8.02 -2.37 -15.34
C CYS A 152 -9.35 -1.79 -15.87
N PRO A 153 -10.46 -2.54 -15.86
CA PRO A 153 -11.76 -2.03 -16.35
C PRO A 153 -12.32 -0.93 -15.45
N PHE A 154 -11.95 -0.93 -14.17
CA PHE A 154 -12.39 0.04 -13.17
C PHE A 154 -11.52 1.29 -13.11
N LYS A 155 -10.38 1.33 -13.87
CA LYS A 155 -9.40 2.42 -13.82
C LYS A 155 -8.93 2.75 -12.40
N ALA A 156 -8.84 1.72 -11.56
CA ALA A 156 -8.57 1.85 -10.12
C ALA A 156 -7.06 1.85 -9.79
N ARG A 157 -6.21 2.16 -10.76
CA ARG A 157 -4.75 2.24 -10.57
C ARG A 157 -4.25 3.63 -10.85
N SER A 158 -3.34 4.09 -10.02
CA SER A 158 -2.65 5.37 -10.12
C SER A 158 -1.17 5.15 -10.42
N PHE A 159 -0.51 6.20 -10.87
CA PHE A 159 0.92 6.18 -11.19
C PHE A 159 1.63 7.32 -10.46
N VAL A 160 2.76 7.03 -9.84
CA VAL A 160 3.55 8.03 -9.12
C VAL A 160 4.50 8.74 -10.08
N HIS A 161 4.18 9.98 -10.45
CA HIS A 161 4.95 10.76 -11.40
C HIS A 161 6.15 11.47 -10.77
N GLU A 162 6.03 11.88 -9.51
CA GLU A 162 6.97 12.77 -8.84
C GLU A 162 7.77 12.08 -7.74
N ASN A 163 8.86 12.72 -7.34
CA ASN A 163 9.55 12.32 -6.12
C ASN A 163 8.67 12.66 -4.92
N LEU A 164 8.47 11.67 -4.05
CA LEU A 164 7.68 11.83 -2.85
C LEU A 164 8.58 12.24 -1.69
N THR A 165 8.25 13.36 -1.04
CA THR A 165 9.03 13.92 0.07
C THR A 165 8.48 13.54 1.45
N GLN A 166 7.18 13.21 1.51
CA GLN A 166 6.49 12.80 2.73
C GLN A 166 6.18 11.31 2.63
N GLN A 167 7.09 10.48 3.16
CA GLN A 167 6.96 9.03 3.13
C GLN A 167 6.53 8.50 4.49
N LEU A 168 5.55 7.62 4.51
CA LEU A 168 5.21 6.82 5.68
C LEU A 168 6.03 5.53 5.67
N THR A 169 6.65 5.19 6.79
CA THR A 169 7.41 3.94 6.93
C THR A 169 6.52 2.71 6.80
N SER A 170 5.26 2.83 7.19
CA SER A 170 4.23 1.80 7.06
C SER A 170 3.74 1.58 5.62
N ALA A 171 3.79 2.61 4.77
CA ALA A 171 3.29 2.58 3.40
C ALA A 171 4.30 3.26 2.45
N PRO A 172 5.48 2.64 2.21
CA PRO A 172 6.48 3.21 1.33
C PRO A 172 5.95 3.26 -0.11
N ARG A 173 6.19 4.40 -0.78
CA ARG A 173 5.75 4.65 -2.15
C ARG A 173 6.93 5.03 -3.04
N GLY A 174 6.89 4.70 -4.32
CA GLY A 174 8.02 4.89 -5.24
C GLY A 174 7.65 5.65 -6.50
N LYS A 175 8.45 6.67 -6.86
CA LYS A 175 8.36 7.32 -8.17
C LYS A 175 8.53 6.30 -9.29
N GLY A 176 7.69 6.42 -10.32
CA GLY A 176 7.74 5.54 -11.49
C GLY A 176 7.02 4.20 -11.29
N CYS A 177 6.37 3.99 -10.15
CA CYS A 177 5.59 2.79 -9.87
C CYS A 177 4.09 3.02 -10.04
N VAL A 178 3.39 1.95 -10.34
CA VAL A 178 1.93 1.90 -10.28
C VAL A 178 1.50 1.51 -8.87
N GLU A 179 0.40 2.07 -8.41
CA GLU A 179 -0.19 1.76 -7.10
C GLU A 179 -1.71 1.73 -7.18
N SER A 180 -2.34 1.15 -6.17
CA SER A 180 -3.81 1.08 -6.03
C SER A 180 -4.17 0.74 -4.59
N CYS A 181 -5.44 0.84 -4.25
CA CYS A 181 -5.95 0.33 -2.98
C CYS A 181 -5.42 -1.09 -2.73
N ASN A 182 -4.92 -1.34 -1.53
CA ASN A 182 -4.37 -2.61 -1.05
C ASN A 182 -5.16 -3.16 0.15
N LEU A 183 -6.39 -2.68 0.38
CA LEU A 183 -7.23 -3.00 1.55
C LEU A 183 -6.54 -2.72 2.90
N CYS A 184 -5.71 -1.67 2.95
CA CYS A 184 -4.93 -1.34 4.15
C CYS A 184 -4.12 -2.54 4.69
N VAL A 185 -3.45 -3.27 3.79
CA VAL A 185 -2.75 -4.52 4.08
C VAL A 185 -1.84 -4.45 5.30
N ASN A 186 -1.20 -3.30 5.54
CA ASN A 186 -0.42 -3.07 6.75
C ASN A 186 -1.24 -3.26 8.02
N ARG A 187 -2.44 -2.70 8.06
CA ARG A 187 -3.33 -2.83 9.23
C ARG A 187 -3.76 -4.28 9.43
N ILE A 188 -4.14 -4.95 8.33
CA ILE A 188 -4.60 -6.35 8.34
C ILE A 188 -3.48 -7.29 8.79
N ASP A 189 -2.29 -7.12 8.26
CA ASP A 189 -1.13 -7.95 8.62
C ASP A 189 -0.70 -7.74 10.08
N HIS A 190 -1.06 -6.62 10.70
CA HIS A 190 -0.89 -6.37 12.13
C HIS A 190 -2.11 -6.78 12.99
N GLY A 191 -3.10 -7.43 12.38
CA GLY A 191 -4.25 -8.00 13.09
C GLY A 191 -5.44 -7.05 13.25
N SER A 192 -5.50 -5.94 12.51
CA SER A 192 -6.70 -5.11 12.43
C SER A 192 -7.78 -5.83 11.62
N GLU A 193 -9.02 -5.71 12.05
CA GLU A 193 -10.19 -6.25 11.36
C GLU A 193 -10.94 -5.17 10.57
N THR A 194 -10.36 -3.99 10.44
CA THR A 194 -10.97 -2.83 9.77
C THR A 194 -10.01 -2.12 8.85
N THR A 195 -10.54 -1.44 7.85
CA THR A 195 -9.81 -0.55 6.96
C THR A 195 -10.00 0.91 7.37
N ALA A 196 -9.05 1.79 7.02
CA ALA A 196 -9.13 3.21 7.36
C ALA A 196 -10.39 3.88 6.79
N CYS A 197 -10.77 3.53 5.56
CA CYS A 197 -11.98 4.08 4.92
C CYS A 197 -13.28 3.61 5.56
N GLU A 198 -13.35 2.36 6.04
CA GLU A 198 -14.49 1.86 6.80
C GLU A 198 -14.62 2.59 8.14
N GLU A 199 -13.53 2.69 8.89
CA GLU A 199 -13.54 3.40 10.18
C GLU A 199 -13.98 4.86 10.04
N ALA A 200 -13.48 5.55 9.01
CA ALA A 200 -13.88 6.93 8.73
C ALA A 200 -15.36 7.03 8.36
N CYS A 201 -15.85 6.12 7.53
CA CYS A 201 -17.27 6.07 7.16
C CYS A 201 -18.18 5.82 8.36
N MET A 202 -17.77 4.93 9.29
CA MET A 202 -18.49 4.69 10.53
C MET A 202 -18.47 5.89 11.48
N LYS A 203 -17.35 6.60 11.58
CA LYS A 203 -17.24 7.82 12.41
C LYS A 203 -18.20 8.92 11.95
N GLU A 204 -18.41 9.06 10.64
CA GLU A 204 -19.39 9.97 10.07
C GLU A 204 -20.85 9.47 10.23
N GLY A 205 -21.05 8.27 10.74
CA GLY A 205 -22.38 7.68 10.95
C GLY A 205 -23.04 7.12 9.68
N HIS A 206 -22.31 7.03 8.57
CA HIS A 206 -22.91 6.61 7.29
C HIS A 206 -22.95 5.10 7.10
N THR A 207 -22.00 4.36 7.64
CA THR A 207 -21.91 2.88 7.56
C THR A 207 -22.07 2.32 6.12
N ALA A 208 -21.66 3.10 5.13
CA ALA A 208 -21.80 2.73 3.72
C ALA A 208 -20.71 1.74 3.25
N ILE A 209 -19.59 1.66 3.99
CA ILE A 209 -18.47 0.77 3.67
C ILE A 209 -18.38 -0.28 4.78
N SER A 210 -18.33 -1.55 4.39
CA SER A 210 -18.09 -2.69 5.27
C SER A 210 -16.92 -3.51 4.75
N PHE A 211 -16.02 -3.94 5.63
CA PHE A 211 -14.87 -4.77 5.32
C PHE A 211 -14.92 -6.05 6.15
N GLY A 212 -14.46 -7.18 5.60
CA GLY A 212 -14.42 -8.43 6.32
C GLY A 212 -13.98 -9.62 5.48
N ASP A 213 -14.08 -10.81 6.09
CA ASP A 213 -13.79 -12.08 5.42
C ASP A 213 -15.03 -12.59 4.69
N LEU A 214 -14.94 -12.74 3.37
CA LEU A 214 -16.00 -13.25 2.52
C LEU A 214 -16.31 -14.74 2.74
N THR A 215 -15.45 -15.46 3.47
CA THR A 215 -15.65 -16.88 3.77
C THR A 215 -16.33 -17.10 5.13
N ASP A 216 -16.39 -16.08 5.97
CA ASP A 216 -17.05 -16.14 7.27
C ASP A 216 -18.51 -15.67 7.15
N PRO A 217 -19.51 -16.54 7.41
CA PRO A 217 -20.92 -16.16 7.34
C PRO A 217 -21.34 -15.15 8.41
N ASN A 218 -20.52 -14.92 9.43
CA ASN A 218 -20.77 -13.90 10.46
C ASN A 218 -20.03 -12.60 10.18
N SER A 219 -19.33 -12.50 9.05
CA SER A 219 -18.65 -11.29 8.63
C SER A 219 -19.62 -10.15 8.34
N ARG A 220 -19.11 -8.92 8.40
CA ARG A 220 -19.90 -7.70 8.09
C ARG A 220 -20.08 -7.44 6.60
N VAL A 221 -19.51 -8.26 5.74
CA VAL A 221 -19.55 -8.17 4.26
C VAL A 221 -20.41 -9.27 3.66
#